data_8e6558177770c84676a3eea313225967
#
_entry.id   8e6558177770c84676a3eea313225967
#
_cell.length_a   1.000
_cell.length_b   1.000
_cell.length_c   1.000
_cell.angle_alpha   90.00
_cell.angle_beta   90.00
_cell.angle_gamma   90.00
#
_symmetry.space_group_name_H-M   'P 1'
#
loop_
_entity.id
_entity.type
_entity.pdbx_description
1 polymer ?
#
loop_
_entity_poly.entity_id
_entity_poly.type
_entity_poly.pdbx_seq_one_letter_code
_entity_poly.pdbx_strand_id
1 'polypeptide(L)'
;SGRGRSRGKTSARGRTRESAGSKEMAAKKANMVRKILVNAIEPEEIRIGILEDGHLDQLYYERAAEKKYLGNIYKGRVVNVEPGIQAAFVDLGIGRNGFLHVSDVLPVYKEATVVPVDRLSERVEGSRELKMQDILCKGQDILVQISKDSIGMKGPSLTTYVSVPGKYLVLMPGIKRFGVSKRIRDGSERSALRKKLASLDPPPGMGCIVRTAGEEESAELIEKDFNHLMDSWTDIVERVRTRRTPSLLFQESDLVTRSLRDLFDSSVEEILIDEAAVYEHGKDFLLDVMPQAAERLKLYTGKTPLFNKFGIE
;
A
#
# COMPACT_ATOMS: atom_id res chain seq x y z
N SER A 1 29.15 13.38 -62.59
CA SER A 1 29.48 13.57 -61.20
C SER A 1 28.32 13.08 -60.31
N GLY A 2 28.41 11.83 -59.86
CA GLY A 2 27.46 11.22 -58.98
C GLY A 2 28.10 10.98 -57.59
N ARG A 3 27.47 11.45 -56.52
CA ARG A 3 27.86 11.11 -55.17
C ARG A 3 26.85 10.16 -54.55
N GLY A 4 27.28 8.91 -54.36
CA GLY A 4 26.56 7.90 -53.60
C GLY A 4 26.59 8.21 -52.09
N ARG A 5 25.42 8.15 -51.43
CA ARG A 5 25.30 8.16 -49.95
C ARG A 5 25.18 6.72 -49.47
N SER A 6 26.20 6.26 -48.75
CA SER A 6 26.13 5.04 -47.93
C SER A 6 25.25 5.28 -46.73
N ARG A 7 24.18 4.52 -46.57
CA ARG A 7 23.39 4.45 -45.32
C ARG A 7 23.98 3.35 -44.44
N GLY A 8 24.52 3.75 -43.29
CA GLY A 8 25.06 2.86 -42.27
C GLY A 8 24.01 2.00 -41.62
N LYS A 9 24.23 0.68 -41.64
CA LYS A 9 23.53 -0.33 -40.82
C LYS A 9 24.15 -0.36 -39.42
N THR A 10 23.59 0.37 -38.47
CA THR A 10 23.96 0.25 -37.04
C THR A 10 22.77 0.55 -36.16
N SER A 11 21.80 -0.37 -36.04
CA SER A 11 20.79 -0.30 -34.95
C SER A 11 20.16 -1.64 -34.54
N ALA A 12 20.57 -2.79 -35.10
CA ALA A 12 19.95 -4.08 -34.76
C ALA A 12 20.66 -4.85 -33.61
N ARG A 13 21.90 -4.52 -33.28
CA ARG A 13 22.66 -5.25 -32.24
C ARG A 13 22.44 -4.77 -30.80
N GLY A 14 21.88 -3.60 -30.56
CA GLY A 14 21.59 -3.06 -29.22
C GLY A 14 20.32 -3.66 -28.59
N ARG A 15 19.26 -3.83 -29.37
CA ARG A 15 17.97 -4.33 -28.89
C ARG A 15 17.95 -5.80 -28.47
N THR A 16 18.78 -6.64 -29.07
CA THR A 16 18.87 -8.08 -28.74
C THR A 16 19.63 -8.37 -27.46
N ARG A 17 20.56 -7.51 -27.04
CA ARG A 17 21.30 -7.68 -25.76
C ARG A 17 20.50 -7.25 -24.53
N GLU A 18 19.68 -6.21 -24.62
CA GLU A 18 18.79 -5.78 -23.50
C GLU A 18 17.66 -6.81 -23.24
N SER A 19 17.10 -7.40 -24.31
CA SER A 19 16.05 -8.44 -24.15
C SER A 19 16.59 -9.79 -23.64
N ALA A 20 17.86 -10.11 -23.90
CA ALA A 20 18.48 -11.31 -23.36
C ALA A 20 18.82 -11.16 -21.86
N GLY A 21 19.34 -10.00 -21.44
CA GLY A 21 19.62 -9.71 -20.04
C GLY A 21 18.38 -9.66 -19.15
N SER A 22 17.26 -9.12 -19.66
CA SER A 22 15.99 -9.11 -18.94
C SER A 22 15.38 -10.50 -18.79
N LYS A 23 15.50 -11.36 -19.80
CA LYS A 23 15.05 -12.77 -19.75
C LYS A 23 15.93 -13.61 -18.84
N GLU A 24 17.22 -13.37 -18.82
CA GLU A 24 18.17 -14.06 -17.93
C GLU A 24 17.99 -13.66 -16.46
N MET A 25 17.69 -12.38 -16.18
CA MET A 25 17.31 -11.91 -14.86
C MET A 25 15.94 -12.45 -14.42
N ALA A 26 14.96 -12.54 -15.32
CA ALA A 26 13.65 -13.13 -15.04
C ALA A 26 13.77 -14.65 -14.76
N ALA A 27 14.57 -15.37 -15.57
CA ALA A 27 14.84 -16.80 -15.37
C ALA A 27 15.62 -17.07 -14.07
N LYS A 28 16.53 -16.17 -13.68
CA LYS A 28 17.27 -16.26 -12.41
C LYS A 28 16.34 -16.02 -11.21
N LYS A 29 15.38 -15.12 -11.33
CA LYS A 29 14.35 -14.84 -10.32
C LYS A 29 13.34 -15.98 -10.16
N ALA A 30 13.03 -16.71 -11.24
CA ALA A 30 12.13 -17.86 -11.23
C ALA A 30 12.72 -19.11 -10.53
N ASN A 31 14.04 -19.19 -10.33
CA ASN A 31 14.72 -20.29 -9.66
C ASN A 31 15.22 -19.95 -8.25
N MET A 32 15.00 -18.72 -7.76
CA MET A 32 15.42 -18.32 -6.42
C MET A 32 14.43 -18.84 -5.38
N VAL A 33 14.97 -19.57 -4.39
CA VAL A 33 14.18 -20.05 -3.25
C VAL A 33 14.15 -18.98 -2.17
N ARG A 34 12.95 -18.48 -1.87
CA ARG A 34 12.73 -17.49 -0.82
C ARG A 34 12.07 -18.11 0.40
N LYS A 35 12.48 -17.66 1.59
CA LYS A 35 11.84 -17.98 2.86
C LYS A 35 11.53 -16.71 3.62
N ILE A 36 10.38 -16.69 4.29
CA ILE A 36 9.98 -15.61 5.20
C ILE A 36 10.09 -16.15 6.61
N LEU A 37 10.90 -15.51 7.44
CA LEU A 37 11.09 -15.87 8.85
C LEU A 37 10.51 -14.78 9.72
N VAL A 38 9.54 -15.11 10.56
CA VAL A 38 8.90 -14.19 11.51
C VAL A 38 9.32 -14.57 12.92
N ASN A 39 10.17 -13.75 13.52
CA ASN A 39 10.58 -13.87 14.91
C ASN A 39 9.75 -12.92 15.76
N ALA A 40 8.87 -13.46 16.57
CA ALA A 40 7.87 -12.74 17.37
C ALA A 40 7.76 -13.26 18.82
N ILE A 41 8.67 -14.14 19.24
CA ILE A 41 8.67 -14.73 20.56
C ILE A 41 8.91 -13.68 21.66
N GLU A 42 9.59 -12.58 21.33
CA GLU A 42 9.78 -11.44 22.23
C GLU A 42 8.64 -10.44 22.03
N PRO A 43 7.77 -10.23 23.04
CA PRO A 43 6.59 -9.38 22.87
C PRO A 43 6.92 -7.89 22.61
N GLU A 44 8.17 -7.49 22.84
CA GLU A 44 8.66 -6.12 22.67
C GLU A 44 9.07 -5.78 21.25
N GLU A 45 9.41 -6.79 20.43
CA GLU A 45 9.90 -6.59 19.08
C GLU A 45 9.50 -7.75 18.14
N ILE A 46 8.90 -7.45 17.01
CA ILE A 46 8.66 -8.38 15.91
C ILE A 46 9.70 -8.11 14.83
N ARG A 47 10.39 -9.17 14.38
CA ARG A 47 11.40 -9.09 13.32
C ARG A 47 11.02 -10.04 12.19
N ILE A 48 11.16 -9.58 10.94
CA ILE A 48 10.87 -10.40 9.75
C ILE A 48 12.09 -10.39 8.83
N GLY A 49 12.69 -11.56 8.67
CA GLY A 49 13.80 -11.80 7.76
C GLY A 49 13.32 -12.43 6.46
N ILE A 50 13.77 -11.91 5.32
CA ILE A 50 13.58 -12.53 4.01
C ILE A 50 14.90 -13.15 3.61
N LEU A 51 14.89 -14.48 3.43
CA LEU A 51 16.04 -15.18 2.89
C LEU A 51 15.87 -15.42 1.39
N GLU A 52 16.93 -15.22 0.64
CA GLU A 52 17.08 -15.62 -0.76
C GLU A 52 18.26 -16.58 -0.88
N ASP A 53 17.99 -17.81 -1.33
CA ASP A 53 18.98 -18.89 -1.43
C ASP A 53 19.79 -19.10 -0.12
N GLY A 54 19.11 -18.96 1.03
CA GLY A 54 19.69 -19.14 2.36
C GLY A 54 20.43 -17.93 2.93
N HIS A 55 20.51 -16.81 2.21
CA HIS A 55 21.15 -15.57 2.65
C HIS A 55 20.09 -14.51 2.98
N LEU A 56 20.34 -13.72 4.03
CA LEU A 56 19.46 -12.62 4.42
C LEU A 56 19.50 -11.51 3.35
N ASP A 57 18.36 -11.28 2.68
CA ASP A 57 18.18 -10.20 1.70
C ASP A 57 17.59 -8.95 2.34
N GLN A 58 16.54 -9.11 3.17
CA GLN A 58 15.85 -8.00 3.82
C GLN A 58 15.52 -8.32 5.26
N LEU A 59 15.56 -7.29 6.11
CA LEU A 59 15.17 -7.36 7.52
C LEU A 59 14.20 -6.23 7.83
N TYR A 60 13.03 -6.58 8.33
CA TYR A 60 12.04 -5.65 8.86
C TYR A 60 11.91 -5.85 10.36
N TYR A 61 11.65 -4.77 11.08
CA TYR A 61 11.38 -4.87 12.52
C TYR A 61 10.34 -3.83 12.97
N GLU A 62 9.62 -4.16 14.02
CA GLU A 62 8.67 -3.27 14.67
C GLU A 62 8.73 -3.48 16.17
N ARG A 63 8.86 -2.39 16.92
CA ARG A 63 8.88 -2.41 18.38
C ARG A 63 7.53 -2.07 18.93
N ALA A 64 7.05 -2.84 19.93
CA ALA A 64 5.76 -2.61 20.57
C ALA A 64 5.66 -1.22 21.24
N ALA A 65 6.80 -0.67 21.71
CA ALA A 65 6.86 0.67 22.28
C ALA A 65 6.67 1.80 21.26
N GLU A 66 6.89 1.52 19.96
CA GLU A 66 6.75 2.48 18.88
C GLU A 66 5.39 2.29 18.20
N LYS A 67 4.37 3.00 18.68
CA LYS A 67 3.06 2.99 18.01
C LYS A 67 3.19 3.55 16.59
N LYS A 68 3.06 2.70 15.60
CA LYS A 68 3.02 3.09 14.19
C LYS A 68 1.58 3.33 13.77
N TYR A 69 1.36 4.47 13.15
CA TYR A 69 0.05 4.90 12.67
C TYR A 69 0.01 5.04 11.15
N LEU A 70 1.13 4.78 10.48
CA LEU A 70 1.25 4.88 9.02
C LEU A 70 0.16 4.04 8.33
N GLY A 71 -0.55 4.66 7.40
CA GLY A 71 -1.64 4.01 6.67
C GLY A 71 -3.00 4.06 7.37
N ASN A 72 -3.07 4.32 8.67
CA ASN A 72 -4.33 4.44 9.41
C ASN A 72 -5.17 5.61 8.88
N ILE A 73 -6.49 5.39 8.81
CA ILE A 73 -7.46 6.38 8.36
C ILE A 73 -8.29 6.86 9.56
N TYR A 74 -8.41 8.16 9.69
CA TYR A 74 -9.13 8.82 10.78
C TYR A 74 -10.21 9.75 10.25
N LYS A 75 -11.29 9.88 11.04
CA LYS A 75 -12.14 11.05 11.04
C LYS A 75 -11.50 12.05 12.00
N GLY A 76 -10.87 13.09 11.47
CA GLY A 76 -10.15 14.09 12.25
C GLY A 76 -10.90 15.43 12.28
N ARG A 77 -10.52 16.30 13.22
CA ARG A 77 -11.06 17.66 13.33
C ARG A 77 -9.97 18.69 13.09
N VAL A 78 -10.21 19.63 12.18
CA VAL A 78 -9.32 20.76 11.95
C VAL A 78 -9.28 21.64 13.18
N VAL A 79 -8.12 21.74 13.85
CA VAL A 79 -7.93 22.58 15.05
C VAL A 79 -7.35 23.94 14.71
N ASN A 80 -6.57 24.02 13.65
CA ASN A 80 -5.99 25.28 13.18
C ASN A 80 -5.69 25.23 11.67
N VAL A 81 -5.74 26.39 11.01
CA VAL A 81 -5.32 26.61 9.61
C VAL A 81 -4.25 27.69 9.61
N GLU A 82 -3.11 27.40 8.99
CA GLU A 82 -1.94 28.27 8.92
C GLU A 82 -1.68 28.70 7.46
N PRO A 83 -2.21 29.88 7.05
CA PRO A 83 -2.08 30.36 5.67
C PRO A 83 -0.62 30.59 5.26
N GLY A 84 0.25 30.98 6.21
CA GLY A 84 1.67 31.28 5.93
C GLY A 84 2.46 30.10 5.41
N ILE A 85 2.07 28.88 5.80
CA ILE A 85 2.71 27.62 5.36
C ILE A 85 1.77 26.75 4.54
N GLN A 86 0.59 27.26 4.18
CA GLN A 86 -0.43 26.55 3.41
C GLN A 86 -0.76 25.17 3.99
N ALA A 87 -0.98 25.08 5.31
CA ALA A 87 -1.22 23.84 6.03
C ALA A 87 -2.36 23.97 7.04
N ALA A 88 -2.89 22.84 7.46
CA ALA A 88 -3.81 22.72 8.59
C ALA A 88 -3.27 21.71 9.61
N PHE A 89 -3.63 21.92 10.88
CA PHE A 89 -3.41 20.98 11.94
C PHE A 89 -4.72 20.27 12.28
N VAL A 90 -4.67 18.95 12.44
CA VAL A 90 -5.84 18.09 12.59
C VAL A 90 -5.69 17.24 13.84
N ASP A 91 -6.67 17.31 14.73
CA ASP A 91 -6.78 16.41 15.88
C ASP A 91 -7.28 15.03 15.39
N LEU A 92 -6.52 13.99 15.75
CA LEU A 92 -6.82 12.59 15.43
C LEU A 92 -7.18 11.78 16.70
N GLY A 93 -7.13 12.39 17.88
CA GLY A 93 -7.34 11.70 19.15
C GLY A 93 -6.16 10.83 19.60
N ILE A 94 -4.96 11.03 19.04
CA ILE A 94 -3.75 10.26 19.36
C ILE A 94 -2.72 11.04 20.21
N GLY A 95 -3.14 12.15 20.79
CA GLY A 95 -2.30 13.00 21.66
C GLY A 95 -1.41 14.00 20.92
N ARG A 96 -1.36 13.95 19.59
CA ARG A 96 -0.63 14.91 18.73
C ARG A 96 -1.46 15.25 17.51
N ASN A 97 -1.46 16.52 17.13
CA ASN A 97 -2.11 16.95 15.90
C ASN A 97 -1.31 16.52 14.66
N GLY A 98 -2.01 16.04 13.65
CA GLY A 98 -1.42 15.74 12.34
C GLY A 98 -1.25 17.00 11.50
N PHE A 99 -0.23 17.00 10.65
CA PHE A 99 0.08 18.07 9.70
C PHE A 99 -0.47 17.74 8.31
N LEU A 100 -1.29 18.62 7.75
CA LEU A 100 -1.93 18.46 6.44
C LEU A 100 -1.59 19.66 5.56
N HIS A 101 -0.80 19.43 4.51
CA HIS A 101 -0.44 20.48 3.54
C HIS A 101 -1.51 20.60 2.45
N VAL A 102 -1.70 21.77 1.86
CA VAL A 102 -2.73 22.06 0.85
C VAL A 102 -2.63 21.15 -0.37
N SER A 103 -1.44 20.70 -0.77
CA SER A 103 -1.25 19.73 -1.87
C SER A 103 -1.84 18.34 -1.59
N ASP A 104 -2.06 18.02 -0.32
CA ASP A 104 -2.59 16.75 0.17
C ASP A 104 -4.08 16.81 0.51
N VAL A 105 -4.76 17.90 0.14
CA VAL A 105 -6.19 18.12 0.38
C VAL A 105 -6.99 18.00 -0.92
N LEU A 106 -8.02 17.17 -0.91
CA LEU A 106 -9.01 17.11 -1.99
C LEU A 106 -9.82 18.41 -2.05
N PRO A 107 -9.94 19.07 -3.22
CA PRO A 107 -10.66 20.33 -3.37
C PRO A 107 -12.14 20.29 -2.95
N VAL A 108 -12.76 19.12 -2.96
CA VAL A 108 -14.16 18.93 -2.60
C VAL A 108 -14.49 19.39 -1.17
N TYR A 109 -13.50 19.49 -0.29
CA TYR A 109 -13.68 19.99 1.07
C TYR A 109 -14.05 21.48 1.15
N LYS A 110 -13.81 22.27 0.08
CA LYS A 110 -14.14 23.70 0.04
C LYS A 110 -15.62 24.00 0.37
N GLU A 111 -16.51 23.11 -0.04
CA GLU A 111 -17.95 23.29 0.13
C GLU A 111 -18.56 22.30 1.14
N ALA A 112 -17.73 21.54 1.82
CA ALA A 112 -18.18 20.47 2.68
C ALA A 112 -18.24 20.92 4.15
N THR A 113 -19.42 20.85 4.74
CA THR A 113 -19.63 21.02 6.19
C THR A 113 -19.43 19.73 6.97
N VAL A 114 -19.54 18.59 6.29
CA VAL A 114 -19.29 17.22 6.79
C VAL A 114 -18.34 16.50 5.86
N VAL A 115 -17.81 15.34 6.29
CA VAL A 115 -16.92 14.54 5.43
C VAL A 115 -17.65 14.13 4.14
N PRO A 116 -17.19 14.58 2.95
CA PRO A 116 -17.94 14.41 1.70
C PRO A 116 -17.64 13.05 1.04
N VAL A 117 -17.87 11.92 1.76
CA VAL A 117 -17.51 10.57 1.29
C VAL A 117 -18.13 10.18 -0.04
N ASP A 118 -19.34 10.67 -0.33
CA ASP A 118 -20.06 10.40 -1.57
C ASP A 118 -19.59 11.30 -2.74
N ARG A 119 -18.82 12.36 -2.44
CA ARG A 119 -18.41 13.41 -3.39
C ARG A 119 -16.88 13.51 -3.55
N LEU A 120 -16.11 12.60 -2.96
CA LEU A 120 -14.63 12.68 -2.95
C LEU A 120 -14.02 12.84 -4.34
N SER A 121 -14.66 12.32 -5.37
CA SER A 121 -14.18 12.38 -6.76
C SER A 121 -14.67 13.59 -7.56
N GLU A 122 -15.46 14.47 -6.98
CA GLU A 122 -15.96 15.65 -7.68
C GLU A 122 -14.82 16.63 -7.96
N ARG A 123 -14.88 17.24 -9.14
CA ARG A 123 -13.98 18.33 -9.50
C ARG A 123 -14.60 19.63 -9.04
N VAL A 124 -13.83 20.40 -8.28
CA VAL A 124 -14.18 21.79 -7.93
C VAL A 124 -13.49 22.72 -8.94
N GLU A 125 -14.24 23.63 -9.56
CA GLU A 125 -13.68 24.61 -10.48
C GLU A 125 -12.62 25.48 -9.79
N GLY A 126 -11.54 25.82 -10.50
CA GLY A 126 -10.44 26.61 -9.96
C GLY A 126 -9.55 25.88 -8.95
N SER A 127 -9.67 24.55 -8.83
CA SER A 127 -9.00 23.75 -7.80
C SER A 127 -7.45 23.82 -7.81
N ARG A 128 -6.85 24.25 -8.90
CA ARG A 128 -5.37 24.37 -9.01
C ARG A 128 -4.76 25.54 -8.25
N GLU A 129 -5.57 26.55 -7.92
CA GLU A 129 -5.13 27.80 -7.27
C GLU A 129 -5.67 27.96 -5.84
N LEU A 130 -6.36 26.92 -5.31
CA LEU A 130 -6.95 26.99 -3.98
C LEU A 130 -5.88 27.07 -2.90
N LYS A 131 -6.07 27.99 -1.96
CA LYS A 131 -5.24 28.11 -0.74
C LYS A 131 -5.90 27.32 0.38
N MET A 132 -5.13 26.94 1.40
CA MET A 132 -5.61 26.13 2.52
C MET A 132 -6.84 26.76 3.19
N GLN A 133 -6.85 28.08 3.42
CA GLN A 133 -7.94 28.81 4.04
C GLN A 133 -9.22 28.90 3.18
N ASP A 134 -9.11 28.62 1.86
CA ASP A 134 -10.25 28.56 0.95
C ASP A 134 -10.93 27.17 0.95
N ILE A 135 -10.22 26.14 1.44
CA ILE A 135 -10.67 24.75 1.41
C ILE A 135 -11.12 24.27 2.80
N LEU A 136 -10.38 24.62 3.85
CA LEU A 136 -10.63 24.14 5.20
C LEU A 136 -10.81 25.28 6.19
N CYS A 137 -11.65 25.06 7.19
CA CYS A 137 -11.86 25.96 8.31
C CYS A 137 -11.70 25.22 9.65
N LYS A 138 -11.40 25.99 10.70
CA LYS A 138 -11.31 25.46 12.07
C LYS A 138 -12.65 24.85 12.51
N GLY A 139 -12.60 23.68 13.13
CA GLY A 139 -13.76 22.92 13.60
C GLY A 139 -14.36 21.98 12.56
N GLN A 140 -13.91 22.01 11.30
CA GLN A 140 -14.39 21.14 10.25
C GLN A 140 -13.91 19.69 10.48
N ASP A 141 -14.83 18.73 10.25
CA ASP A 141 -14.51 17.31 10.25
C ASP A 141 -14.00 16.89 8.88
N ILE A 142 -12.90 16.13 8.85
CA ILE A 142 -12.27 15.65 7.61
C ILE A 142 -11.86 14.18 7.71
N LEU A 143 -11.86 13.50 6.57
CA LEU A 143 -11.29 12.16 6.41
C LEU A 143 -9.83 12.30 6.03
N VAL A 144 -8.94 11.71 6.82
CA VAL A 144 -7.50 11.79 6.58
C VAL A 144 -6.82 10.45 6.80
N GLN A 145 -5.77 10.21 6.06
CA GLN A 145 -4.85 9.07 6.22
C GLN A 145 -3.49 9.56 6.66
N ILE A 146 -2.84 8.84 7.56
CA ILE A 146 -1.46 9.12 7.94
C ILE A 146 -0.53 8.64 6.81
N SER A 147 0.15 9.57 6.17
CA SER A 147 1.08 9.32 5.05
C SER A 147 2.53 9.17 5.50
N LYS A 148 2.87 9.72 6.68
CA LYS A 148 4.17 9.54 7.36
C LYS A 148 3.96 9.57 8.86
N ASP A 149 4.61 8.67 9.57
CA ASP A 149 4.58 8.66 11.04
C ASP A 149 5.23 9.89 11.66
N SER A 150 4.94 10.10 12.94
CA SER A 150 5.56 11.16 13.75
C SER A 150 7.06 10.97 13.85
N ILE A 151 7.82 12.06 13.74
CA ILE A 151 9.27 12.05 13.95
C ILE A 151 9.61 13.04 15.07
N GLY A 152 10.15 12.53 16.19
CA GLY A 152 10.50 13.34 17.34
C GLY A 152 9.27 14.05 17.91
N MET A 153 9.30 15.38 17.96
CA MET A 153 8.20 16.21 18.49
C MET A 153 7.15 16.57 17.43
N LYS A 154 7.38 16.29 16.14
CA LYS A 154 6.44 16.63 15.07
C LYS A 154 5.34 15.59 14.98
N GLY A 155 4.10 16.03 14.79
CA GLY A 155 2.96 15.16 14.51
C GLY A 155 3.08 14.46 13.14
N PRO A 156 2.23 13.45 12.88
CA PRO A 156 2.24 12.72 11.62
C PRO A 156 1.84 13.62 10.45
N SER A 157 2.35 13.30 9.25
CA SER A 157 1.87 13.92 8.02
C SER A 157 0.60 13.23 7.54
N LEU A 158 -0.34 14.03 7.05
CA LEU A 158 -1.67 13.58 6.63
C LEU A 158 -1.89 13.82 5.14
N THR A 159 -2.85 13.08 4.59
CA THR A 159 -3.42 13.29 3.26
C THR A 159 -4.91 12.97 3.28
N THR A 160 -5.70 13.68 2.48
CA THR A 160 -7.11 13.31 2.22
C THR A 160 -7.24 12.40 0.99
N TYR A 161 -6.16 12.16 0.26
CA TYR A 161 -6.09 11.17 -0.82
C TYR A 161 -5.94 9.78 -0.22
N VAL A 162 -7.05 9.25 0.29
CA VAL A 162 -7.09 7.95 0.97
C VAL A 162 -6.77 6.82 -0.01
N SER A 163 -6.03 5.83 0.48
CA SER A 163 -5.73 4.60 -0.24
C SER A 163 -5.86 3.38 0.68
N VAL A 164 -6.53 2.34 0.20
CA VAL A 164 -6.68 1.07 0.92
C VAL A 164 -5.93 0.00 0.14
N PRO A 165 -4.82 -0.53 0.70
CA PRO A 165 -4.00 -1.52 0.00
C PRO A 165 -4.57 -2.92 0.16
N GLY A 166 -4.78 -3.61 -0.97
CA GLY A 166 -5.01 -5.05 -1.07
C GLY A 166 -3.74 -5.80 -1.43
N LYS A 167 -3.88 -7.07 -1.75
CA LYS A 167 -2.78 -7.92 -2.24
C LYS A 167 -2.35 -7.51 -3.65
N TYR A 168 -3.30 -7.44 -4.57
CA TYR A 168 -3.05 -7.22 -6.00
C TYR A 168 -3.41 -5.80 -6.44
N LEU A 169 -4.27 -5.12 -5.69
CA LEU A 169 -4.78 -3.79 -5.98
C LEU A 169 -4.48 -2.80 -4.85
N VAL A 170 -4.56 -1.52 -5.19
CA VAL A 170 -4.74 -0.43 -4.23
C VAL A 170 -6.01 0.30 -4.64
N LEU A 171 -7.00 0.37 -3.76
CA LEU A 171 -8.21 1.15 -3.96
C LEU A 171 -7.95 2.61 -3.56
N MET A 172 -8.36 3.56 -4.39
CA MET A 172 -8.14 5.00 -4.18
C MET A 172 -9.47 5.76 -4.34
N PRO A 173 -10.29 5.82 -3.30
CA PRO A 173 -11.53 6.60 -3.33
C PRO A 173 -11.25 8.08 -3.58
N GLY A 174 -12.06 8.70 -4.43
CA GLY A 174 -11.88 10.12 -4.80
C GLY A 174 -10.94 10.37 -5.97
N ILE A 175 -10.28 9.36 -6.49
CA ILE A 175 -9.35 9.50 -7.63
C ILE A 175 -9.87 8.69 -8.80
N LYS A 176 -10.38 9.36 -9.84
CA LYS A 176 -10.88 8.71 -11.08
C LYS A 176 -9.71 8.21 -11.94
N ARG A 177 -8.92 7.28 -11.45
CA ARG A 177 -7.74 6.79 -12.17
C ARG A 177 -7.60 5.29 -12.05
N PHE A 178 -7.63 4.60 -13.20
CA PHE A 178 -7.19 3.21 -13.32
C PHE A 178 -5.74 3.20 -13.75
N GLY A 179 -4.92 2.53 -12.97
CA GLY A 179 -3.48 2.51 -13.18
C GLY A 179 -2.89 1.11 -13.04
N VAL A 180 -1.69 0.98 -13.55
CA VAL A 180 -0.83 -0.19 -13.35
C VAL A 180 0.47 0.29 -12.76
N SER A 181 1.01 -0.42 -11.78
CA SER A 181 2.27 -0.09 -11.11
C SER A 181 3.35 0.31 -12.13
N LYS A 182 4.12 1.35 -11.81
CA LYS A 182 5.24 1.80 -12.67
C LYS A 182 6.37 0.78 -12.73
N ARG A 183 6.41 -0.17 -11.80
CA ARG A 183 7.41 -1.25 -11.77
C ARG A 183 7.16 -2.30 -12.86
N ILE A 184 5.90 -2.50 -13.28
CA ILE A 184 5.55 -3.34 -14.42
C ILE A 184 5.95 -2.59 -15.70
N ARG A 185 6.97 -3.07 -16.39
CA ARG A 185 7.59 -2.35 -17.51
C ARG A 185 7.06 -2.77 -18.86
N ASP A 186 6.59 -4.02 -19.01
CA ASP A 186 6.10 -4.53 -20.28
C ASP A 186 4.81 -3.82 -20.71
N GLY A 187 4.80 -3.31 -21.94
CA GLY A 187 3.68 -2.52 -22.48
C GLY A 187 2.44 -3.39 -22.80
N SER A 188 2.63 -4.64 -23.18
CA SER A 188 1.56 -5.59 -23.50
C SER A 188 0.86 -6.05 -22.24
N GLU A 189 1.62 -6.37 -21.18
CA GLU A 189 1.11 -6.73 -19.85
C GLU A 189 0.34 -5.57 -19.22
N ARG A 190 0.91 -4.35 -19.27
CA ARG A 190 0.20 -3.15 -18.79
C ARG A 190 -1.12 -2.93 -19.51
N SER A 191 -1.20 -3.23 -20.81
CA SER A 191 -2.44 -3.11 -21.59
C SER A 191 -3.44 -4.18 -21.19
N ALA A 192 -3.01 -5.43 -20.99
CA ALA A 192 -3.84 -6.54 -20.53
C ALA A 192 -4.41 -6.27 -19.14
N LEU A 193 -3.58 -5.80 -18.20
CA LEU A 193 -4.01 -5.45 -16.84
C LEU A 193 -5.00 -4.29 -16.81
N ARG A 194 -4.84 -3.28 -17.67
CA ARG A 194 -5.84 -2.21 -17.80
C ARG A 194 -7.20 -2.71 -18.29
N LYS A 195 -7.20 -3.71 -19.19
CA LYS A 195 -8.46 -4.34 -19.64
C LYS A 195 -9.10 -5.12 -18.50
N LYS A 196 -8.32 -5.89 -17.72
CA LYS A 196 -8.82 -6.59 -16.53
C LYS A 196 -9.42 -5.61 -15.52
N LEU A 197 -8.75 -4.46 -15.24
CA LEU A 197 -9.30 -3.43 -14.37
C LEU A 197 -10.61 -2.82 -14.89
N ALA A 198 -10.70 -2.57 -16.20
CA ALA A 198 -11.90 -2.00 -16.79
C ALA A 198 -13.11 -2.94 -16.71
N SER A 199 -12.89 -4.27 -16.68
CA SER A 199 -13.97 -5.26 -16.52
C SER A 199 -14.51 -5.38 -15.10
N LEU A 200 -13.82 -4.82 -14.09
CA LEU A 200 -14.31 -4.81 -12.69
C LEU A 200 -15.48 -3.83 -12.47
N ASP A 201 -15.73 -2.93 -13.45
CA ASP A 201 -16.78 -1.90 -13.41
C ASP A 201 -16.90 -1.16 -12.05
N PRO A 202 -15.80 -0.55 -11.58
CA PRO A 202 -15.81 0.10 -10.28
C PRO A 202 -16.77 1.28 -10.25
N PRO A 203 -17.40 1.56 -9.09
CA PRO A 203 -18.30 2.68 -8.93
C PRO A 203 -17.67 4.01 -9.34
N PRO A 204 -18.48 4.98 -9.83
CA PRO A 204 -17.99 6.31 -10.19
C PRO A 204 -17.18 6.93 -9.04
N GLY A 205 -15.96 7.37 -9.35
CA GLY A 205 -15.10 8.00 -8.35
C GLY A 205 -14.14 7.07 -7.62
N MET A 206 -14.21 5.77 -7.87
CA MET A 206 -13.25 4.81 -7.36
C MET A 206 -12.11 4.61 -8.35
N GLY A 207 -10.89 4.91 -7.93
CA GLY A 207 -9.69 4.56 -8.67
C GLY A 207 -9.06 3.27 -8.15
N CYS A 208 -8.40 2.56 -9.04
CA CYS A 208 -7.63 1.36 -8.68
C CYS A 208 -6.28 1.35 -9.37
N ILE A 209 -5.28 0.86 -8.68
CA ILE A 209 -3.93 0.63 -9.22
C ILE A 209 -3.59 -0.84 -9.02
N VAL A 210 -3.26 -1.56 -10.13
CA VAL A 210 -2.69 -2.90 -10.04
C VAL A 210 -1.27 -2.81 -9.50
N ARG A 211 -0.98 -3.58 -8.46
CA ARG A 211 0.35 -3.75 -7.86
C ARG A 211 1.19 -4.73 -8.70
N THR A 212 2.49 -4.77 -8.46
CA THR A 212 3.38 -5.76 -9.10
C THR A 212 2.99 -7.20 -8.79
N ALA A 213 2.45 -7.47 -7.59
CA ALA A 213 1.94 -8.78 -7.22
C ALA A 213 0.74 -9.26 -8.06
N GLY A 214 0.04 -8.36 -8.76
CA GLY A 214 -1.08 -8.70 -9.64
C GLY A 214 -0.69 -8.88 -11.11
N GLU A 215 0.60 -8.87 -11.46
CA GLU A 215 1.09 -8.89 -12.85
C GLU A 215 0.66 -10.16 -13.59
N GLU A 216 0.90 -11.33 -12.99
CA GLU A 216 0.64 -12.64 -13.60
C GLU A 216 -0.66 -13.29 -13.10
N GLU A 217 -1.43 -12.57 -12.26
CA GLU A 217 -2.58 -13.14 -11.58
C GLU A 217 -3.83 -13.23 -12.45
N SER A 218 -4.71 -14.17 -12.10
CA SER A 218 -5.96 -14.37 -12.81
C SER A 218 -6.95 -13.21 -12.59
N ALA A 219 -7.92 -13.08 -13.49
CA ALA A 219 -8.95 -12.04 -13.36
C ALA A 219 -9.80 -12.28 -12.09
N GLU A 220 -10.06 -13.53 -11.74
CA GLU A 220 -10.86 -13.93 -10.58
C GLU A 220 -10.20 -13.53 -9.25
N LEU A 221 -8.87 -13.67 -9.14
CA LEU A 221 -8.13 -13.25 -7.93
C LEU A 221 -8.09 -11.73 -7.79
N ILE A 222 -7.92 -11.03 -8.91
CA ILE A 222 -7.98 -9.55 -8.92
C ILE A 222 -9.39 -9.06 -8.55
N GLU A 223 -10.43 -9.72 -9.05
CA GLU A 223 -11.83 -9.41 -8.71
C GLU A 223 -12.14 -9.68 -7.22
N LYS A 224 -11.66 -10.81 -6.69
CA LYS A 224 -11.80 -11.12 -5.26
C LYS A 224 -11.15 -10.05 -4.39
N ASP A 225 -9.92 -9.63 -4.71
CA ASP A 225 -9.20 -8.56 -3.99
C ASP A 225 -9.96 -7.23 -4.10
N PHE A 226 -10.50 -6.92 -5.29
CA PHE A 226 -11.32 -5.73 -5.51
C PHE A 226 -12.58 -5.72 -4.62
N ASN A 227 -13.32 -6.82 -4.58
CA ASN A 227 -14.54 -6.93 -3.77
C ASN A 227 -14.23 -6.77 -2.28
N HIS A 228 -13.17 -7.42 -1.77
CA HIS A 228 -12.72 -7.24 -0.39
C HIS A 228 -12.35 -5.77 -0.06
N LEU A 229 -11.70 -5.07 -0.98
CA LEU A 229 -11.39 -3.65 -0.83
C LEU A 229 -12.63 -2.76 -0.85
N MET A 230 -13.63 -3.10 -1.65
CA MET A 230 -14.91 -2.39 -1.70
C MET A 230 -15.71 -2.58 -0.41
N ASP A 231 -15.71 -3.79 0.17
CA ASP A 231 -16.33 -4.07 1.48
C ASP A 231 -15.63 -3.25 2.58
N SER A 232 -14.29 -3.26 2.60
CA SER A 232 -13.50 -2.46 3.54
C SER A 232 -13.79 -0.96 3.41
N TRP A 233 -13.94 -0.46 2.20
CA TRP A 233 -14.32 0.95 1.97
C TRP A 233 -15.73 1.26 2.46
N THR A 234 -16.68 0.36 2.23
CA THR A 234 -18.05 0.51 2.69
C THR A 234 -18.12 0.61 4.22
N ASP A 235 -17.37 -0.24 4.93
CA ASP A 235 -17.20 -0.18 6.38
C ASP A 235 -16.61 1.16 6.85
N ILE A 236 -15.60 1.67 6.15
CA ILE A 236 -15.02 2.99 6.47
C ILE A 236 -16.07 4.09 6.32
N VAL A 237 -16.84 4.08 5.24
CA VAL A 237 -17.91 5.06 4.98
C VAL A 237 -18.99 5.02 6.06
N GLU A 238 -19.42 3.83 6.48
CA GLU A 238 -20.36 3.67 7.58
C GLU A 238 -19.81 4.23 8.89
N ARG A 239 -18.55 3.93 9.22
CA ARG A 239 -17.89 4.49 10.41
C ARG A 239 -17.73 6.01 10.34
N VAL A 240 -17.48 6.61 9.15
CA VAL A 240 -17.49 8.07 8.98
C VAL A 240 -18.84 8.66 9.40
N ARG A 241 -19.94 8.01 9.00
CA ARG A 241 -21.31 8.50 9.27
C ARG A 241 -21.72 8.33 10.74
N THR A 242 -21.30 7.25 11.39
CA THR A 242 -21.76 6.84 12.73
C THR A 242 -20.85 7.27 13.86
N ARG A 243 -19.53 7.37 13.65
CA ARG A 243 -18.58 7.66 14.72
C ARG A 243 -18.41 9.17 14.97
N ARG A 244 -18.18 9.51 16.24
CA ARG A 244 -17.83 10.87 16.65
C ARG A 244 -16.40 11.22 16.23
N THR A 245 -16.13 12.50 16.07
CA THR A 245 -14.80 13.06 15.76
C THR A 245 -14.10 13.52 17.05
N PRO A 246 -12.81 13.19 17.24
CA PRO A 246 -11.94 12.37 16.39
C PRO A 246 -12.17 10.86 16.59
N SER A 247 -11.92 10.03 15.56
CA SER A 247 -11.98 8.57 15.67
C SER A 247 -11.15 7.85 14.59
N LEU A 248 -10.58 6.69 14.98
CA LEU A 248 -9.97 5.74 14.06
C LEU A 248 -11.07 5.03 13.26
N LEU A 249 -10.97 5.04 11.94
CA LEU A 249 -11.92 4.42 11.03
C LEU A 249 -11.38 3.12 10.42
N PHE A 250 -10.10 3.13 10.05
CA PHE A 250 -9.39 1.99 9.49
C PHE A 250 -7.98 1.93 10.09
N GLN A 251 -7.59 0.76 10.52
CA GLN A 251 -6.23 0.49 10.98
C GLN A 251 -5.51 -0.31 9.91
N GLU A 252 -4.36 0.17 9.47
CA GLU A 252 -3.48 -0.60 8.59
C GLU A 252 -3.01 -1.85 9.34
N SER A 253 -2.83 -2.92 8.60
CA SER A 253 -2.40 -4.21 9.13
C SER A 253 -1.09 -4.09 9.93
N ASP A 254 -0.95 -4.93 10.94
CA ASP A 254 0.30 -5.11 11.67
C ASP A 254 1.45 -5.53 10.73
N LEU A 255 2.69 -5.52 11.25
CA LEU A 255 3.88 -5.82 10.46
C LEU A 255 3.80 -7.22 9.81
N VAL A 256 3.30 -8.22 10.53
CA VAL A 256 3.24 -9.61 10.03
C VAL A 256 2.27 -9.72 8.88
N THR A 257 1.01 -9.30 9.08
CA THR A 257 -0.06 -9.33 8.07
C THR A 257 0.34 -8.52 6.84
N ARG A 258 0.90 -7.31 7.04
CA ARG A 258 1.39 -6.47 5.96
C ARG A 258 2.53 -7.12 5.19
N SER A 259 3.48 -7.77 5.88
CA SER A 259 4.59 -8.46 5.24
C SER A 259 4.11 -9.69 4.47
N LEU A 260 3.20 -10.49 5.03
CA LEU A 260 2.58 -11.62 4.32
C LEU A 260 1.86 -11.13 3.06
N ARG A 261 1.08 -10.05 3.17
CA ARG A 261 0.40 -9.44 2.01
C ARG A 261 1.36 -8.97 0.93
N ASP A 262 2.43 -8.27 1.32
CA ASP A 262 3.26 -7.52 0.37
C ASP A 262 4.46 -8.31 -0.14
N LEU A 263 5.00 -9.26 0.63
CA LEU A 263 6.25 -9.97 0.34
C LEU A 263 6.03 -11.40 -0.18
N PHE A 264 4.84 -11.99 0.08
CA PHE A 264 4.54 -13.32 -0.42
C PHE A 264 4.30 -13.29 -1.93
N ASP A 265 5.02 -14.15 -2.65
CA ASP A 265 4.82 -14.46 -4.08
C ASP A 265 5.09 -15.96 -4.33
N SER A 266 5.01 -16.38 -5.58
CA SER A 266 5.20 -17.78 -5.96
C SER A 266 6.59 -18.34 -5.64
N SER A 267 7.62 -17.48 -5.49
CA SER A 267 9.00 -17.85 -5.15
C SER A 267 9.19 -18.17 -3.67
N VAL A 268 8.25 -17.80 -2.80
CA VAL A 268 8.31 -18.11 -1.37
C VAL A 268 7.97 -19.58 -1.14
N GLU A 269 8.97 -20.39 -0.78
CA GLU A 269 8.80 -21.81 -0.50
C GLU A 269 8.18 -22.07 0.87
N GLU A 270 8.57 -21.27 1.87
CA GLU A 270 8.22 -21.50 3.26
C GLU A 270 8.11 -20.19 4.05
N ILE A 271 7.13 -20.14 4.95
CA ILE A 271 6.97 -19.07 5.94
C ILE A 271 7.04 -19.72 7.31
N LEU A 272 8.01 -19.31 8.14
CA LEU A 272 8.19 -19.80 9.50
C LEU A 272 7.88 -18.71 10.50
N ILE A 273 7.01 -19.00 11.46
CA ILE A 273 6.67 -18.11 12.59
C ILE A 273 6.98 -18.85 13.89
N ASP A 274 7.68 -18.22 14.82
CA ASP A 274 8.13 -18.85 16.07
C ASP A 274 7.22 -18.58 17.29
N GLU A 275 6.12 -17.83 17.10
CA GLU A 275 5.15 -17.53 18.14
C GLU A 275 3.75 -18.01 17.71
N ALA A 276 3.07 -18.78 18.60
CA ALA A 276 1.83 -19.47 18.26
C ALA A 276 0.64 -18.54 17.95
N ALA A 277 0.46 -17.47 18.72
CA ALA A 277 -0.66 -16.55 18.48
C ALA A 277 -0.47 -15.76 17.19
N VAL A 278 0.77 -15.37 16.86
CA VAL A 278 1.13 -14.71 15.61
C VAL A 278 0.97 -15.65 14.41
N TYR A 279 1.30 -16.94 14.59
CA TYR A 279 1.07 -17.96 13.59
C TYR A 279 -0.43 -18.13 13.27
N GLU A 280 -1.30 -18.29 14.28
CA GLU A 280 -2.75 -18.43 14.05
C GLU A 280 -3.32 -17.18 13.39
N HIS A 281 -2.94 -15.99 13.84
CA HIS A 281 -3.35 -14.72 13.20
C HIS A 281 -2.91 -14.62 11.74
N GLY A 282 -1.65 -14.97 11.45
CA GLY A 282 -1.14 -15.00 10.06
C GLY A 282 -1.84 -16.05 9.19
N LYS A 283 -2.18 -17.20 9.76
CA LYS A 283 -2.91 -18.28 9.10
C LYS A 283 -4.33 -17.86 8.73
N ASP A 284 -5.07 -17.27 9.66
CA ASP A 284 -6.43 -16.77 9.41
C ASP A 284 -6.44 -15.75 8.28
N PHE A 285 -5.49 -14.79 8.30
CA PHE A 285 -5.32 -13.82 7.23
C PHE A 285 -5.02 -14.48 5.87
N LEU A 286 -4.09 -15.44 5.82
CA LEU A 286 -3.75 -16.13 4.58
C LEU A 286 -4.90 -16.97 4.04
N LEU A 287 -5.67 -17.63 4.89
CA LEU A 287 -6.85 -18.42 4.49
C LEU A 287 -7.92 -17.52 3.84
N ASP A 288 -8.08 -16.31 4.32
CA ASP A 288 -9.04 -15.34 3.76
C ASP A 288 -8.56 -14.75 2.43
N VAL A 289 -7.33 -14.26 2.38
CA VAL A 289 -6.80 -13.47 1.25
C VAL A 289 -6.08 -14.33 0.21
N MET A 290 -5.30 -15.36 0.65
CA MET A 290 -4.42 -16.19 -0.18
C MET A 290 -4.38 -17.64 0.31
N PRO A 291 -5.45 -18.44 0.15
CA PRO A 291 -5.53 -19.81 0.71
C PRO A 291 -4.34 -20.71 0.32
N GLN A 292 -3.84 -20.58 -0.91
CA GLN A 292 -2.67 -21.31 -1.38
C GLN A 292 -1.36 -20.99 -0.64
N ALA A 293 -1.27 -19.80 -0.04
CA ALA A 293 -0.11 -19.40 0.76
C ALA A 293 -0.14 -20.01 2.16
N ALA A 294 -1.33 -20.31 2.68
CA ALA A 294 -1.51 -20.91 4.00
C ALA A 294 -0.85 -22.29 4.13
N GLU A 295 -0.72 -23.05 3.04
CA GLU A 295 -0.05 -24.35 3.02
C GLU A 295 1.47 -24.23 3.24
N ARG A 296 2.06 -23.05 2.95
CA ARG A 296 3.49 -22.78 3.13
C ARG A 296 3.82 -22.19 4.50
N LEU A 297 2.79 -21.83 5.28
CA LEU A 297 2.94 -21.30 6.63
C LEU A 297 3.14 -22.43 7.64
N LYS A 298 4.19 -22.33 8.46
CA LYS A 298 4.51 -23.33 9.50
C LYS A 298 4.86 -22.66 10.82
N LEU A 299 4.38 -23.26 11.92
CA LEU A 299 4.83 -22.89 13.26
C LEU A 299 6.22 -23.50 13.50
N TYR A 300 7.19 -22.66 13.85
CA TYR A 300 8.52 -23.10 14.20
C TYR A 300 8.58 -23.45 15.71
N THR A 301 8.89 -24.70 16.03
CA THR A 301 8.96 -25.21 17.40
C THR A 301 10.36 -25.75 17.76
N GLY A 302 11.38 -25.35 17.00
CA GLY A 302 12.75 -25.80 17.20
C GLY A 302 13.36 -25.29 18.52
N LYS A 303 14.34 -26.06 19.08
CA LYS A 303 15.05 -25.66 20.31
C LYS A 303 16.00 -24.48 20.12
N THR A 304 16.57 -24.33 18.93
CA THR A 304 17.41 -23.19 18.57
C THR A 304 16.52 -22.02 18.17
N PRO A 305 16.75 -20.79 18.63
CA PRO A 305 16.00 -19.62 18.19
C PRO A 305 15.97 -19.52 16.66
N LEU A 306 14.84 -19.04 16.11
CA LEU A 306 14.60 -19.09 14.67
C LEU A 306 15.71 -18.41 13.86
N PHE A 307 16.11 -17.19 14.22
CA PHE A 307 17.14 -16.44 13.51
C PHE A 307 18.53 -17.07 13.63
N ASN A 308 18.89 -17.63 14.82
CA ASN A 308 20.14 -18.35 15.00
C ASN A 308 20.22 -19.62 14.14
N LYS A 309 19.08 -20.35 13.97
CA LYS A 309 19.03 -21.55 13.10
C LYS A 309 19.40 -21.22 11.66
N PHE A 310 19.04 -20.04 11.19
CA PHE A 310 19.30 -19.59 9.82
C PHE A 310 20.53 -18.68 9.69
N GLY A 311 21.32 -18.52 10.77
CA GLY A 311 22.56 -17.75 10.74
C GLY A 311 22.37 -16.25 10.54
N ILE A 312 21.21 -15.70 10.96
CA ILE A 312 20.93 -14.26 10.93
C ILE A 312 21.51 -13.58 12.18
N GLU A 313 21.53 -14.30 13.30
CA GLU A 313 22.16 -13.92 14.60
C GLU A 313 23.12 -14.98 15.07
#